data_c394fe2ab570e823cb4c35532f157193
#
_entry.id   c394fe2ab570e823cb4c35532f157193
#
_cell.length_a   1.000
_cell.length_b   1.000
_cell.length_c   1.000
_cell.angle_alpha   90.00
_cell.angle_beta   90.00
_cell.angle_gamma   90.00
#
_symmetry.space_group_name_H-M   'P 1'
#
loop_
_entity.id
_entity.type
_entity.pdbx_description
1 polymer ?
#
loop_
_entity_poly.entity_id
_entity_poly.type
_entity_poly.pdbx_seq_one_letter_code
_entity_poly.pdbx_strand_id
1 'polypeptide(L)'
;MCHKTSADIIIIPGTKSTISDLQWLKRRGIGNAVIRAARSGIPVIGICGGYQMLGEKIIDMTGAETDEAFSEADGLALLPVITEFEEEKETVQTDATVCESDDLFSGLGGTELKGYEIHMGSTRIISEDARRFAFVRGAQRRDGCVRGNVIGTYLHGLFDSREFTEKLLQLVSGRKFNVPDLKAYKESQYDKLADVIREGLDMKLIYEILTVK
;
A
#
# COMPACT_ATOMS: atom_id res chain seq x y z
N MET A 1 8.81 29.47 8.83
CA MET A 1 7.32 29.37 8.70
C MET A 1 6.99 27.90 8.55
N CYS A 2 6.29 27.32 9.51
CA CYS A 2 5.86 25.92 9.44
C CYS A 2 4.67 25.89 8.49
N HIS A 3 4.84 25.35 7.27
CA HIS A 3 3.70 25.07 6.41
C HIS A 3 2.82 24.06 7.14
N LYS A 4 1.62 24.47 7.56
CA LYS A 4 0.58 23.53 7.96
C LYS A 4 0.36 22.61 6.76
N THR A 5 0.68 21.34 6.90
CA THR A 5 0.28 20.32 5.94
C THR A 5 -1.25 20.35 5.90
N SER A 6 -1.82 20.74 4.78
CA SER A 6 -3.27 20.73 4.56
C SER A 6 -3.76 19.36 4.07
N ALA A 7 -2.99 18.31 4.30
CA ALA A 7 -3.36 16.95 3.91
C ALA A 7 -4.32 16.35 4.94
N ASP A 8 -5.41 15.76 4.48
CA ASP A 8 -6.37 15.04 5.32
C ASP A 8 -5.92 13.58 5.57
N ILE A 9 -5.08 13.04 4.70
CA ILE A 9 -4.49 11.71 4.76
C ILE A 9 -3.14 11.69 4.05
N ILE A 10 -2.22 10.86 4.49
CA ILE A 10 -0.94 10.60 3.83
C ILE A 10 -0.88 9.14 3.40
N ILE A 11 -0.52 8.89 2.14
CA ILE A 11 -0.31 7.55 1.61
C ILE A 11 1.14 7.44 1.16
N ILE A 12 1.87 6.44 1.69
CA ILE A 12 3.20 6.06 1.22
C ILE A 12 3.03 4.80 0.38
N PRO A 13 3.19 4.89 -0.95
CA PRO A 13 2.96 3.76 -1.84
C PRO A 13 4.08 2.73 -1.76
N GLY A 14 3.86 1.61 -2.43
CA GLY A 14 4.91 0.63 -2.70
C GLY A 14 6.00 1.19 -3.60
N THR A 15 7.21 0.68 -3.42
CA THR A 15 8.38 1.03 -4.21
C THR A 15 9.22 -0.21 -4.50
N LYS A 16 10.08 -0.11 -5.51
CA LYS A 16 11.03 -1.17 -5.85
C LYS A 16 12.31 -1.09 -5.02
N SER A 17 12.66 0.09 -4.52
CA SER A 17 13.94 0.36 -3.84
C SER A 17 13.67 1.00 -2.47
N THR A 18 13.17 0.19 -1.52
CA THR A 18 12.62 0.66 -0.25
C THR A 18 13.63 1.42 0.61
N ILE A 19 14.84 0.86 0.78
CA ILE A 19 15.88 1.48 1.62
C ILE A 19 16.35 2.80 0.98
N SER A 20 16.59 2.80 -0.32
CA SER A 20 17.05 3.99 -1.05
C SER A 20 16.01 5.12 -1.01
N ASP A 21 14.74 4.78 -1.23
CA ASP A 21 13.63 5.74 -1.20
C ASP A 21 13.36 6.27 0.21
N LEU A 22 13.46 5.41 1.23
CA LEU A 22 13.39 5.84 2.63
C LEU A 22 14.49 6.85 2.98
N GLN A 23 15.73 6.59 2.57
CA GLN A 23 16.84 7.51 2.77
C GLN A 23 16.60 8.83 2.02
N TRP A 24 16.07 8.77 0.80
CA TRP A 24 15.69 9.96 0.03
C TRP A 24 14.62 10.78 0.76
N LEU A 25 13.54 10.13 1.24
CA LEU A 25 12.48 10.78 2.04
C LEU A 25 13.07 11.49 3.28
N LYS A 26 14.01 10.82 3.98
CA LYS A 26 14.68 11.40 5.15
C LYS A 26 15.54 12.60 4.78
N ARG A 27 16.40 12.48 3.75
CA ARG A 27 17.27 13.58 3.29
C ARG A 27 16.47 14.80 2.82
N ARG A 28 15.30 14.60 2.22
CA ARG A 28 14.40 15.67 1.78
C ARG A 28 13.55 16.27 2.91
N GLY A 29 13.62 15.73 4.11
CA GLY A 29 12.80 16.17 5.24
C GLY A 29 11.34 15.74 5.16
N ILE A 30 10.95 14.98 4.13
CA ILE A 30 9.58 14.47 3.94
C ILE A 30 9.25 13.47 5.05
N GLY A 31 10.17 12.55 5.39
CA GLY A 31 9.99 11.61 6.50
C GLY A 31 9.63 12.32 7.81
N ASN A 32 10.34 13.39 8.16
CA ASN A 32 10.02 14.21 9.34
C ASN A 32 8.65 14.90 9.22
N ALA A 33 8.23 15.30 8.02
CA ALA A 33 6.91 15.88 7.80
C ALA A 33 5.81 14.83 8.02
N VAL A 34 5.98 13.60 7.53
CA VAL A 34 5.08 12.47 7.76
C VAL A 34 4.96 12.17 9.25
N ILE A 35 6.10 12.08 9.97
CA ILE A 35 6.11 11.83 11.42
C ILE A 35 5.34 12.92 12.18
N ARG A 36 5.56 14.20 11.86
CA ARG A 36 4.82 15.30 12.48
C ARG A 36 3.33 15.24 12.18
N ALA A 37 2.95 14.94 10.94
CA ALA A 37 1.56 14.80 10.52
C ALA A 37 0.87 13.65 11.28
N ALA A 38 1.49 12.47 11.36
CA ALA A 38 0.99 11.34 12.12
C ALA A 38 0.78 11.71 13.60
N ARG A 39 1.77 12.35 14.22
CA ARG A 39 1.68 12.82 15.63
C ARG A 39 0.61 13.88 15.84
N SER A 40 0.22 14.63 14.83
CA SER A 40 -0.91 15.58 14.89
C SER A 40 -2.27 14.94 14.58
N GLY A 41 -2.34 13.62 14.42
CA GLY A 41 -3.57 12.87 14.20
C GLY A 41 -3.95 12.68 12.74
N ILE A 42 -3.13 13.12 11.76
CA ILE A 42 -3.38 12.88 10.34
C ILE A 42 -3.16 11.40 10.05
N PRO A 43 -4.16 10.69 9.46
CA PRO A 43 -4.01 9.30 9.08
C PRO A 43 -2.86 9.06 8.12
N VAL A 44 -2.09 7.98 8.34
CA VAL A 44 -1.00 7.57 7.46
C VAL A 44 -1.21 6.12 7.06
N ILE A 45 -1.15 5.84 5.76
CA ILE A 45 -1.25 4.49 5.20
C ILE A 45 0.02 4.17 4.42
N GLY A 46 0.71 3.09 4.80
CA GLY A 46 1.85 2.54 4.06
C GLY A 46 1.47 1.26 3.34
N ILE A 47 1.80 1.17 2.06
CA ILE A 47 1.52 0.00 1.22
C ILE A 47 2.85 -0.62 0.78
N CYS A 48 3.06 -1.91 1.00
CA CYS A 48 4.23 -2.67 0.58
C CYS A 48 5.53 -1.99 1.07
N GLY A 49 6.40 -1.48 0.20
CA GLY A 49 7.58 -0.71 0.61
C GLY A 49 7.25 0.46 1.54
N GLY A 50 6.11 1.14 1.33
CA GLY A 50 5.63 2.18 2.24
C GLY A 50 5.32 1.66 3.64
N TYR A 51 4.76 0.46 3.77
CA TYR A 51 4.56 -0.20 5.05
C TYR A 51 5.89 -0.48 5.75
N GLN A 52 6.87 -1.02 5.02
CA GLN A 52 8.21 -1.29 5.53
C GLN A 52 8.88 -0.01 6.04
N MET A 53 8.74 1.10 5.30
CA MET A 53 9.28 2.42 5.70
C MET A 53 8.66 2.96 6.99
N LEU A 54 7.39 2.65 7.28
CA LEU A 54 6.71 3.07 8.52
C LEU A 54 7.22 2.35 9.76
N GLY A 55 7.91 1.21 9.61
CA GLY A 55 8.47 0.41 10.69
C GLY A 55 9.59 1.10 11.46
N GLU A 56 10.11 0.39 12.45
CA GLU A 56 11.28 0.83 13.23
C GLU A 56 12.57 0.55 12.47
N LYS A 57 12.67 -0.62 11.81
CA LYS A 57 13.88 -1.04 11.12
C LYS A 57 13.58 -1.89 9.89
N ILE A 58 14.42 -1.74 8.89
CA ILE A 58 14.49 -2.60 7.70
C ILE A 58 15.89 -3.21 7.66
N ILE A 59 15.97 -4.53 7.49
CA ILE A 59 17.20 -5.32 7.47
C ILE A 59 17.26 -6.08 6.16
N ASP A 60 18.35 -5.90 5.42
CA ASP A 60 18.66 -6.68 4.22
C ASP A 60 19.91 -7.51 4.46
N MET A 61 19.70 -8.79 4.72
CA MET A 61 20.78 -9.74 5.03
C MET A 61 21.45 -10.29 3.77
N THR A 62 20.78 -10.23 2.64
CA THR A 62 21.15 -10.95 1.42
C THR A 62 21.59 -10.04 0.29
N GLY A 63 21.36 -8.72 0.42
CA GLY A 63 21.56 -7.77 -0.66
C GLY A 63 20.42 -7.82 -1.70
N ALA A 64 19.27 -8.36 -1.33
CA ALA A 64 18.11 -8.45 -2.22
C ALA A 64 17.54 -7.08 -2.64
N GLU A 65 17.74 -6.08 -1.79
CA GLU A 65 17.29 -4.69 -2.00
C GLU A 65 18.44 -3.76 -2.35
N THR A 66 19.64 -4.06 -1.88
CA THR A 66 20.86 -3.31 -2.14
C THR A 66 21.94 -4.25 -2.67
N ASP A 67 22.86 -3.77 -3.48
CA ASP A 67 24.00 -4.59 -3.96
C ASP A 67 25.01 -4.92 -2.86
N GLU A 68 24.76 -4.51 -1.62
CA GLU A 68 25.60 -4.77 -0.44
C GLU A 68 25.11 -6.03 0.29
N ALA A 69 26.02 -6.93 0.63
CA ALA A 69 25.73 -8.23 1.28
C ALA A 69 25.02 -8.11 2.64
N PHE A 70 25.06 -6.95 3.26
CA PHE A 70 24.33 -6.62 4.49
C PHE A 70 24.06 -5.12 4.54
N SER A 71 22.81 -4.74 4.69
CA SER A 71 22.46 -3.36 4.95
C SER A 71 21.28 -3.27 5.94
N GLU A 72 21.25 -2.20 6.72
CA GLU A 72 20.12 -1.89 7.57
C GLU A 72 19.76 -0.41 7.49
N ALA A 73 18.49 -0.11 7.69
CA ALA A 73 18.00 1.25 7.75
C ALA A 73 16.95 1.41 8.84
N ASP A 74 17.08 2.47 9.64
CA ASP A 74 16.01 2.86 10.55
C ASP A 74 14.82 3.36 9.74
N GLY A 75 13.62 2.88 10.06
CA GLY A 75 12.37 3.33 9.47
C GLY A 75 11.93 4.72 9.97
N LEU A 76 10.65 5.02 9.81
CA LEU A 76 10.02 6.24 10.36
C LEU A 76 9.51 6.04 11.79
N ALA A 77 9.57 4.83 12.34
CA ALA A 77 9.17 4.44 13.68
C ALA A 77 7.72 4.86 14.04
N LEU A 78 6.81 4.78 13.07
CA LEU A 78 5.39 5.03 13.25
C LEU A 78 4.60 3.76 13.57
N LEU A 79 5.10 2.60 13.11
CA LEU A 79 4.59 1.29 13.45
C LEU A 79 5.67 0.47 14.16
N PRO A 80 5.31 -0.30 15.21
CA PRO A 80 6.26 -1.14 15.93
C PRO A 80 6.49 -2.45 15.17
N VAL A 81 7.16 -2.35 14.04
CA VAL A 81 7.47 -3.48 13.17
C VAL A 81 8.92 -3.45 12.72
N ILE A 82 9.48 -4.63 12.50
CA ILE A 82 10.78 -4.82 11.85
C ILE A 82 10.57 -5.66 10.61
N THR A 83 11.16 -5.23 9.50
CA THR A 83 11.15 -5.95 8.22
C THR A 83 12.53 -6.55 7.96
N GLU A 84 12.56 -7.82 7.56
CA GLU A 84 13.74 -8.53 7.10
C GLU A 84 13.51 -8.95 5.64
N PHE A 85 14.39 -8.52 4.71
CA PHE A 85 14.28 -8.90 3.31
C PHE A 85 14.71 -10.37 3.12
N GLU A 86 13.99 -11.05 2.24
CA GLU A 86 14.22 -12.43 1.83
C GLU A 86 14.44 -12.49 0.31
N GLU A 87 15.13 -13.52 -0.17
CA GLU A 87 15.41 -13.67 -1.61
C GLU A 87 14.14 -14.04 -2.42
N GLU A 88 13.18 -14.70 -1.77
CA GLU A 88 11.96 -15.14 -2.43
C GLU A 88 10.93 -14.02 -2.51
N LYS A 89 10.38 -13.86 -3.70
CA LYS A 89 9.30 -12.90 -3.97
C LYS A 89 7.95 -13.62 -3.92
N GLU A 90 7.11 -13.22 -3.00
CA GLU A 90 5.72 -13.67 -2.98
C GLU A 90 4.88 -12.84 -3.98
N THR A 91 4.08 -13.52 -4.80
CA THR A 91 3.09 -12.89 -5.68
C THR A 91 1.80 -13.72 -5.64
N VAL A 92 0.78 -13.19 -4.99
CA VAL A 92 -0.48 -13.90 -4.77
C VAL A 92 -1.66 -12.95 -4.95
N GLN A 93 -2.65 -13.36 -5.75
CA GLN A 93 -3.98 -12.73 -5.69
C GLN A 93 -4.69 -13.15 -4.41
N THR A 94 -5.33 -12.19 -3.73
CA THR A 94 -5.83 -12.47 -2.40
C THR A 94 -7.15 -11.76 -2.11
N ASP A 95 -8.01 -12.47 -1.39
CA ASP A 95 -9.17 -11.92 -0.72
C ASP A 95 -8.86 -11.75 0.76
N ALA A 96 -9.16 -10.59 1.32
CA ALA A 96 -8.91 -10.30 2.72
C ALA A 96 -10.11 -9.60 3.37
N THR A 97 -10.16 -9.63 4.68
CA THR A 97 -11.14 -8.91 5.49
C THR A 97 -10.38 -8.03 6.49
N VAL A 98 -10.72 -6.74 6.57
CA VAL A 98 -10.12 -5.83 7.56
C VAL A 98 -10.46 -6.32 8.96
N CYS A 99 -9.45 -6.43 9.83
CA CYS A 99 -9.63 -6.81 11.22
C CYS A 99 -10.33 -5.69 12.02
N GLU A 100 -11.05 -6.07 13.07
CA GLU A 100 -11.56 -5.10 14.03
C GLU A 100 -10.41 -4.43 14.77
N SER A 101 -10.54 -3.14 15.03
CA SER A 101 -9.59 -2.35 15.82
C SER A 101 -10.33 -1.34 16.71
N ASP A 102 -9.66 -0.86 17.74
CA ASP A 102 -10.21 0.11 18.70
C ASP A 102 -9.68 1.54 18.46
N ASP A 103 -8.96 1.72 17.35
CA ASP A 103 -8.30 2.99 16.98
C ASP A 103 -9.11 3.82 15.97
N LEU A 104 -8.48 4.81 15.36
CA LEU A 104 -9.09 5.68 14.36
C LEU A 104 -9.79 4.88 13.24
N PHE A 105 -9.28 3.72 12.88
CA PHE A 105 -9.75 2.91 11.77
C PHE A 105 -10.81 1.87 12.14
N SER A 106 -11.36 1.92 13.35
CA SER A 106 -12.39 0.98 13.83
C SER A 106 -13.59 0.85 12.89
N GLY A 107 -13.97 1.93 12.21
CA GLY A 107 -15.05 1.90 11.21
C GLY A 107 -14.76 1.11 9.92
N LEU A 108 -13.51 0.64 9.72
CA LEU A 108 -13.12 -0.19 8.57
C LEU A 108 -13.28 -1.69 8.85
N GLY A 109 -13.43 -2.11 10.11
CA GLY A 109 -13.57 -3.52 10.48
C GLY A 109 -14.64 -4.26 9.67
N GLY A 110 -14.38 -5.51 9.36
CA GLY A 110 -15.27 -6.35 8.56
C GLY A 110 -15.33 -6.03 7.06
N THR A 111 -14.64 -4.98 6.59
CA THR A 111 -14.65 -4.61 5.16
C THR A 111 -13.90 -5.64 4.34
N GLU A 112 -14.54 -6.08 3.24
CA GLU A 112 -13.94 -7.02 2.29
C GLU A 112 -13.01 -6.30 1.32
N LEU A 113 -11.82 -6.88 1.14
CA LEU A 113 -10.79 -6.40 0.23
C LEU A 113 -10.47 -7.48 -0.81
N LYS A 114 -10.28 -7.05 -2.05
CA LYS A 114 -9.73 -7.86 -3.12
C LYS A 114 -8.50 -7.18 -3.64
N GLY A 115 -7.40 -7.92 -3.72
CA GLY A 115 -6.14 -7.33 -4.11
C GLY A 115 -5.10 -8.38 -4.44
N TYR A 116 -3.87 -7.99 -4.32
CA TYR A 116 -2.73 -8.87 -4.51
C TYR A 116 -1.59 -8.44 -3.58
N GLU A 117 -0.70 -9.36 -3.30
CA GLU A 117 0.53 -9.11 -2.58
C GLU A 117 1.71 -9.37 -3.52
N ILE A 118 2.65 -8.43 -3.54
CA ILE A 118 3.92 -8.58 -4.24
C ILE A 118 4.98 -7.93 -3.36
N HIS A 119 5.69 -8.73 -2.60
CA HIS A 119 6.74 -8.22 -1.72
C HIS A 119 7.89 -9.20 -1.59
N MET A 120 9.03 -8.67 -1.18
CA MET A 120 10.19 -9.41 -0.70
C MET A 120 10.35 -9.09 0.78
N GLY A 121 10.60 -10.14 1.57
CA GLY A 121 10.81 -9.99 3.00
C GLY A 121 9.57 -10.18 3.87
N SER A 122 9.84 -10.42 5.12
CA SER A 122 8.90 -10.70 6.20
C SER A 122 8.87 -9.55 7.20
N THR A 123 7.68 -9.17 7.66
CA THR A 123 7.50 -8.12 8.66
C THR A 123 6.84 -8.67 9.91
N ARG A 124 7.52 -8.48 11.05
CA ARG A 124 7.02 -8.89 12.36
C ARG A 124 6.66 -7.70 13.23
N ILE A 125 5.55 -7.80 13.96
CA ILE A 125 5.16 -6.84 15.00
C ILE A 125 6.00 -7.13 16.25
N ILE A 126 6.51 -6.06 16.88
CA ILE A 126 7.39 -6.14 18.05
C ILE A 126 6.78 -5.52 19.32
N SER A 127 5.51 -5.15 19.28
CA SER A 127 4.79 -4.57 20.41
C SER A 127 3.34 -5.06 20.49
N GLU A 128 2.84 -5.23 21.70
CA GLU A 128 1.47 -5.71 21.96
C GLU A 128 0.40 -4.62 21.77
N ASP A 129 0.77 -3.36 21.70
CA ASP A 129 -0.12 -2.22 21.48
C ASP A 129 -0.52 -2.03 20.01
N ALA A 130 0.02 -2.83 19.12
CA ALA A 130 -0.34 -2.84 17.70
C ALA A 130 -1.25 -4.04 17.38
N ARG A 131 -2.08 -3.87 16.35
CA ARG A 131 -3.01 -4.89 15.87
C ARG A 131 -2.68 -5.26 14.43
N ARG A 132 -3.16 -6.42 14.00
CA ARG A 132 -3.11 -6.81 12.58
C ARG A 132 -4.16 -6.05 11.80
N PHE A 133 -3.80 -5.62 10.59
CA PHE A 133 -4.71 -4.84 9.75
C PHE A 133 -5.77 -5.70 9.08
N ALA A 134 -5.39 -6.83 8.48
CA ALA A 134 -6.30 -7.67 7.72
C ALA A 134 -6.06 -9.17 7.93
N PHE A 135 -7.09 -9.97 7.69
CA PHE A 135 -7.03 -11.42 7.60
C PHE A 135 -7.12 -11.85 6.14
N VAL A 136 -6.08 -12.49 5.64
CA VAL A 136 -5.95 -13.00 4.27
C VAL A 136 -6.52 -14.41 4.20
N ARG A 137 -7.67 -14.57 3.53
CA ARG A 137 -8.46 -15.83 3.58
C ARG A 137 -7.77 -17.00 2.91
N GLY A 138 -7.21 -16.81 1.72
CA GLY A 138 -6.56 -17.89 0.97
C GLY A 138 -5.34 -18.47 1.67
N ALA A 139 -4.53 -17.63 2.28
CA ALA A 139 -3.32 -18.02 3.00
C ALA A 139 -3.56 -18.33 4.49
N GLN A 140 -4.79 -18.14 5.02
CA GLN A 140 -5.14 -18.32 6.44
C GLN A 140 -4.19 -17.58 7.38
N ARG A 141 -3.71 -16.42 6.97
CA ARG A 141 -2.76 -15.59 7.73
C ARG A 141 -3.25 -14.16 7.91
N ARG A 142 -2.63 -13.45 8.81
CA ARG A 142 -2.89 -12.04 9.04
C ARG A 142 -1.81 -11.20 8.37
N ASP A 143 -2.23 -10.10 7.76
CA ASP A 143 -1.38 -9.11 7.12
C ASP A 143 -1.40 -7.78 7.87
N GLY A 144 -0.32 -7.05 7.71
CA GLY A 144 -0.19 -5.67 8.08
C GLY A 144 -0.14 -5.39 9.58
N CYS A 145 -0.18 -4.12 9.89
CA CYS A 145 -0.14 -3.58 11.24
C CYS A 145 -0.95 -2.29 11.30
N VAL A 146 -1.70 -2.11 12.38
CA VAL A 146 -2.38 -0.86 12.69
C VAL A 146 -2.03 -0.42 14.10
N ARG A 147 -1.77 0.88 14.28
CA ARG A 147 -1.54 1.52 15.58
C ARG A 147 -2.00 2.97 15.52
N GLY A 148 -3.02 3.31 16.30
CA GLY A 148 -3.59 4.65 16.34
C GLY A 148 -4.13 5.11 14.99
N ASN A 149 -3.47 6.09 14.39
CA ASN A 149 -3.83 6.65 13.07
C ASN A 149 -2.90 6.20 11.94
N VAL A 150 -2.19 5.10 12.13
CA VAL A 150 -1.22 4.58 11.14
C VAL A 150 -1.57 3.14 10.75
N ILE A 151 -1.67 2.88 9.45
CA ILE A 151 -1.84 1.55 8.85
C ILE A 151 -0.62 1.23 8.00
N GLY A 152 -0.15 -0.02 8.06
CA GLY A 152 0.77 -0.61 7.12
C GLY A 152 0.25 -1.96 6.63
N THR A 153 0.37 -2.28 5.35
CA THR A 153 -0.11 -3.52 4.75
C THR A 153 0.68 -3.91 3.52
N TYR A 154 0.78 -5.19 3.22
CA TYR A 154 1.28 -5.69 1.95
C TYR A 154 0.21 -5.81 0.86
N LEU A 155 -1.06 -5.66 1.22
CA LEU A 155 -2.17 -5.71 0.28
C LEU A 155 -2.13 -4.51 -0.68
N HIS A 156 -1.96 -4.78 -1.96
CA HIS A 156 -2.20 -3.83 -3.04
C HIS A 156 -3.68 -3.86 -3.45
N GLY A 157 -4.18 -2.76 -4.03
CA GLY A 157 -5.57 -2.69 -4.49
C GLY A 157 -6.58 -2.31 -3.41
N LEU A 158 -6.14 -1.82 -2.23
CA LEU A 158 -7.04 -1.35 -1.16
C LEU A 158 -8.14 -0.42 -1.68
N PHE A 159 -7.76 0.54 -2.51
CA PHE A 159 -8.65 1.56 -3.06
C PHE A 159 -9.50 1.08 -4.24
N ASP A 160 -9.27 -0.16 -4.72
CA ASP A 160 -10.15 -0.82 -5.68
C ASP A 160 -11.45 -1.31 -5.00
N SER A 161 -11.43 -1.50 -3.67
CA SER A 161 -12.63 -1.73 -2.88
C SER A 161 -13.37 -0.41 -2.67
N ARG A 162 -14.53 -0.29 -3.32
CA ARG A 162 -15.40 0.87 -3.17
C ARG A 162 -15.80 1.10 -1.71
N GLU A 163 -16.22 0.03 -1.03
CA GLU A 163 -16.65 0.09 0.37
C GLU A 163 -15.53 0.59 1.29
N PHE A 164 -14.31 0.05 1.14
CA PHE A 164 -13.15 0.49 1.90
C PHE A 164 -12.87 1.98 1.68
N THR A 165 -12.87 2.40 0.41
CA THR A 165 -12.57 3.78 0.04
C THR A 165 -13.63 4.74 0.58
N GLU A 166 -14.93 4.41 0.46
CA GLU A 166 -16.02 5.23 0.99
C GLU A 166 -15.94 5.37 2.51
N LYS A 167 -15.74 4.25 3.23
CA LYS A 167 -15.59 4.24 4.69
C LYS A 167 -14.37 5.05 5.14
N LEU A 168 -13.22 4.87 4.48
CA LEU A 168 -12.00 5.61 4.79
C LEU A 168 -12.19 7.12 4.58
N LEU A 169 -12.73 7.53 3.44
CA LEU A 169 -13.01 8.95 3.15
C LEU A 169 -14.01 9.55 4.14
N GLN A 170 -15.05 8.80 4.50
CA GLN A 170 -16.00 9.24 5.52
C GLN A 170 -15.34 9.40 6.88
N LEU A 171 -14.48 8.49 7.27
CA LEU A 171 -13.78 8.51 8.54
C LEU A 171 -12.83 9.72 8.63
N VAL A 172 -12.09 10.00 7.55
CA VAL A 172 -11.11 11.08 7.52
C VAL A 172 -11.76 12.46 7.45
N SER A 173 -12.83 12.61 6.67
CA SER A 173 -13.46 13.92 6.38
C SER A 173 -14.75 14.20 7.13
N GLY A 174 -15.34 13.18 7.78
CA GLY A 174 -16.67 13.25 8.37
C GLY A 174 -17.82 13.35 7.36
N ARG A 175 -17.55 13.23 6.05
CA ARG A 175 -18.53 13.35 4.97
C ARG A 175 -18.74 12.00 4.28
N LYS A 176 -19.96 11.77 3.81
CA LYS A 176 -20.26 10.61 2.95
C LYS A 176 -19.80 10.89 1.52
N PHE A 177 -19.16 9.91 0.93
CA PHE A 177 -18.74 9.90 -0.47
C PHE A 177 -19.48 8.81 -1.23
N ASN A 178 -19.75 9.06 -2.49
CA ASN A 178 -20.19 8.05 -3.44
C ASN A 178 -19.03 7.82 -4.41
N VAL A 179 -18.21 6.82 -4.13
CA VAL A 179 -17.05 6.46 -4.97
C VAL A 179 -17.56 5.74 -6.20
N PRO A 180 -17.14 6.14 -7.42
CA PRO A 180 -17.50 5.44 -8.64
C PRO A 180 -17.09 3.96 -8.59
N ASP A 181 -17.83 3.11 -9.32
CA ASP A 181 -17.38 1.74 -9.56
C ASP A 181 -16.08 1.77 -10.39
N LEU A 182 -14.97 1.50 -9.71
CA LEU A 182 -13.64 1.58 -10.33
C LEU A 182 -13.48 0.52 -11.42
N LYS A 183 -14.13 -0.64 -11.28
CA LYS A 183 -14.12 -1.69 -12.32
C LYS A 183 -14.81 -1.20 -13.59
N ALA A 184 -16.03 -0.70 -13.46
CA ALA A 184 -16.76 -0.13 -14.61
C ALA A 184 -16.01 1.05 -15.24
N TYR A 185 -15.37 1.89 -14.42
CA TYR A 185 -14.53 2.97 -14.92
C TYR A 185 -13.32 2.45 -15.70
N LYS A 186 -12.57 1.47 -15.18
CA LYS A 186 -11.42 0.84 -15.85
C LYS A 186 -11.85 0.24 -17.19
N GLU A 187 -12.95 -0.52 -17.24
CA GLU A 187 -13.49 -1.09 -18.48
C GLU A 187 -13.77 0.01 -19.51
N SER A 188 -14.43 1.11 -19.08
CA SER A 188 -14.69 2.22 -20.00
C SER A 188 -13.40 2.90 -20.54
N GLN A 189 -12.30 2.89 -19.78
CA GLN A 189 -11.01 3.40 -20.27
C GLN A 189 -10.35 2.42 -21.25
N TYR A 190 -10.49 1.11 -21.02
CA TYR A 190 -10.02 0.09 -21.96
C TYR A 190 -10.75 0.15 -23.29
N ASP A 191 -12.09 0.37 -23.28
CA ASP A 191 -12.87 0.58 -24.50
C ASP A 191 -12.37 1.79 -25.29
N LYS A 192 -12.15 2.94 -24.61
CA LYS A 192 -11.58 4.13 -25.26
C LYS A 192 -10.19 3.88 -25.84
N LEU A 193 -9.32 3.17 -25.09
CA LEU A 193 -7.99 2.80 -25.60
C LEU A 193 -8.12 1.89 -26.82
N ALA A 194 -9.02 0.92 -26.79
CA ALA A 194 -9.27 0.03 -27.92
C ALA A 194 -9.74 0.79 -29.15
N ASP A 195 -10.59 1.81 -28.99
CA ASP A 195 -11.06 2.65 -30.09
C ASP A 195 -9.91 3.48 -30.69
N VAL A 196 -9.07 4.10 -29.85
CA VAL A 196 -7.86 4.83 -30.32
C VAL A 196 -6.93 3.90 -31.09
N ILE A 197 -6.72 2.66 -30.63
CA ILE A 197 -5.89 1.68 -31.32
C ILE A 197 -6.50 1.30 -32.67
N ARG A 198 -7.82 1.04 -32.72
CA ARG A 198 -8.53 0.71 -33.97
C ARG A 198 -8.49 1.83 -35.00
N GLU A 199 -8.57 3.07 -34.55
CA GLU A 199 -8.51 4.26 -35.42
C GLU A 199 -7.07 4.54 -35.91
N GLY A 200 -6.05 4.24 -35.10
CA GLY A 200 -4.65 4.56 -35.36
C GLY A 200 -3.87 3.48 -36.09
N LEU A 201 -4.37 2.23 -36.16
CA LEU A 201 -3.66 1.08 -36.71
C LEU A 201 -4.48 0.39 -37.82
N ASP A 202 -3.77 -0.20 -38.80
CA ASP A 202 -4.40 -1.10 -39.76
C ASP A 202 -4.73 -2.44 -39.12
N MET A 203 -5.91 -2.49 -38.51
CA MET A 203 -6.38 -3.69 -37.79
C MET A 203 -6.51 -4.91 -38.71
N LYS A 204 -6.79 -4.70 -40.01
CA LYS A 204 -6.88 -5.79 -40.98
C LYS A 204 -5.51 -6.45 -41.17
N LEU A 205 -4.47 -5.65 -41.38
CA LEU A 205 -3.10 -6.14 -41.50
C LEU A 205 -2.64 -6.86 -40.22
N ILE A 206 -3.00 -6.34 -39.03
CA ILE A 206 -2.66 -6.99 -37.75
C ILE A 206 -3.30 -8.37 -37.67
N TYR A 207 -4.60 -8.51 -37.99
CA TYR A 207 -5.27 -9.81 -37.96
C TYR A 207 -4.74 -10.77 -39.02
N GLU A 208 -4.35 -10.28 -40.21
CA GLU A 208 -3.68 -11.08 -41.22
C GLU A 208 -2.36 -11.64 -40.70
N ILE A 209 -1.52 -10.83 -40.06
CA ILE A 209 -0.24 -11.27 -39.47
C ILE A 209 -0.46 -12.33 -38.38
N LEU A 210 -1.44 -12.13 -37.51
CA LEU A 210 -1.73 -13.04 -36.39
C LEU A 210 -2.31 -14.39 -36.85
N THR A 211 -2.94 -14.45 -38.03
CA THR A 211 -3.55 -15.68 -38.56
C THR A 211 -2.61 -16.48 -39.46
N VAL A 212 -1.45 -15.92 -39.84
CA VAL A 212 -0.41 -16.68 -40.57
C VAL A 212 0.30 -17.58 -39.57
N LYS A 213 -0.04 -18.88 -39.61
CA LYS A 213 0.67 -19.95 -38.91
C LYS A 213 1.76 -20.51 -39.80
#